data_f8c6004c4330cd6c763a57967c884395
#
_entry.id   f8c6004c4330cd6c763a57967c884395
#
_cell.length_a   1.000
_cell.length_b   1.000
_cell.length_c   1.000
_cell.angle_alpha   90.00
_cell.angle_beta   90.00
_cell.angle_gamma   90.00
#
_symmetry.space_group_name_H-M   'P 1'
#
loop_
_entity.id
_entity.type
_entity.pdbx_description
1 polymer ?
#
loop_
_entity_poly.entity_id
_entity_poly.type
_entity_poly.pdbx_seq_one_letter_code
_entity_poly.pdbx_strand_id
1 'polypeptide(L)'
;MTIPKSVQKFMEEITELCGETHKEWAINFNHSFSNTLETTLKVHDDGTTFLLTGDIPAMWLRDSTAQMRPYLVLAEKDEAIRNLIAGLVRKQMYYINLDPYANAFNESENFAGHQSDHTNFNSAKGWIWERK
;
A
#
# COMPACT_ATOMS: atom_id res chain seq x y z
N MET A 1 4.65 9.31 -6.70
CA MET A 1 3.38 9.94 -7.19
C MET A 1 3.31 11.36 -6.63
N THR A 2 2.69 12.31 -7.34
CA THR A 2 2.43 13.64 -6.77
C THR A 2 1.35 13.53 -5.70
N ILE A 3 1.59 14.14 -4.53
CA ILE A 3 0.63 14.09 -3.41
C ILE A 3 -0.65 14.84 -3.79
N PRO A 4 -1.84 14.20 -3.68
CA PRO A 4 -3.12 14.86 -3.94
C PRO A 4 -3.34 16.08 -3.04
N LYS A 5 -4.05 17.08 -3.57
CA LYS A 5 -4.36 18.30 -2.79
C LYS A 5 -5.16 18.04 -1.51
N SER A 6 -6.03 17.04 -1.53
CA SER A 6 -6.79 16.62 -0.34
C SER A 6 -5.88 16.13 0.79
N VAL A 7 -4.83 15.39 0.44
CA VAL A 7 -3.81 14.91 1.38
C VAL A 7 -3.03 16.08 1.96
N GLN A 8 -2.57 17.02 1.09
CA GLN A 8 -1.85 18.22 1.55
C GLN A 8 -2.72 19.02 2.53
N LYS A 9 -3.98 19.27 2.16
CA LYS A 9 -4.92 20.00 3.02
C LYS A 9 -5.15 19.30 4.36
N PHE A 10 -5.30 17.98 4.35
CA PHE A 10 -5.47 17.19 5.58
C PHE A 10 -4.23 17.27 6.47
N MET A 11 -3.03 17.24 5.90
CA MET A 11 -1.78 17.41 6.64
C MET A 11 -1.69 18.80 7.27
N GLU A 12 -2.12 19.86 6.57
CA GLU A 12 -2.20 21.23 7.10
C GLU A 12 -3.20 21.31 8.27
N GLU A 13 -4.40 20.74 8.11
CA GLU A 13 -5.42 20.68 9.18
C GLU A 13 -4.91 19.98 10.44
N ILE A 14 -4.21 18.84 10.28
CA ILE A 14 -3.61 18.13 11.43
C ILE A 14 -2.48 18.96 12.06
N THR A 15 -1.68 19.65 11.26
CA THR A 15 -0.61 20.53 11.77
C THR A 15 -1.18 21.67 12.61
N GLU A 16 -2.27 22.30 12.15
CA GLU A 16 -2.97 23.36 12.88
C GLU A 16 -3.55 22.82 14.21
N LEU A 17 -4.17 21.63 14.18
CA LEU A 17 -4.72 20.98 15.39
C LEU A 17 -3.64 20.65 16.43
N CYS A 18 -2.45 20.25 15.99
CA CYS A 18 -1.32 19.99 16.88
C CYS A 18 -0.83 21.25 17.58
N GLY A 19 -0.90 22.40 16.91
CA GLY A 19 -0.43 23.69 17.43
C GLY A 19 1.02 23.65 17.90
N GLU A 20 1.42 24.63 18.71
CA GLU A 20 2.78 24.69 19.26
C GLU A 20 3.07 23.60 20.31
N THR A 21 2.04 23.13 21.02
CA THR A 21 2.18 22.15 22.10
C THR A 21 2.61 20.77 21.59
N HIS A 22 2.18 20.41 20.36
CA HIS A 22 2.44 19.09 19.75
C HIS A 22 3.13 19.20 18.39
N LYS A 23 3.99 20.18 18.22
CA LYS A 23 4.69 20.47 16.97
C LYS A 23 5.46 19.26 16.40
N GLU A 24 6.12 18.50 17.25
CA GLU A 24 6.85 17.29 16.82
C GLU A 24 5.92 16.20 16.30
N TRP A 25 4.71 16.10 16.83
CA TRP A 25 3.70 15.16 16.31
C TRP A 25 3.28 15.52 14.90
N ALA A 26 3.07 16.81 14.64
CA ALA A 26 2.73 17.30 13.30
C ALA A 26 3.85 16.98 12.30
N ILE A 27 5.11 17.19 12.66
CA ILE A 27 6.26 16.88 11.81
C ILE A 27 6.31 15.39 11.49
N ASN A 28 6.18 14.52 12.50
CA ASN A 28 6.21 13.08 12.32
C ASN A 28 5.01 12.57 11.51
N PHE A 29 3.82 13.12 11.76
CA PHE A 29 2.62 12.80 10.99
C PHE A 29 2.79 13.14 9.52
N ASN A 30 3.20 14.37 9.21
CA ASN A 30 3.36 14.83 7.84
C ASN A 30 4.36 13.97 7.07
N HIS A 31 5.51 13.67 7.69
CA HIS A 31 6.52 12.81 7.08
C HIS A 31 5.99 11.39 6.83
N SER A 32 5.34 10.78 7.81
CA SER A 32 4.83 9.41 7.69
C SER A 32 3.63 9.31 6.76
N PHE A 33 2.74 10.30 6.79
CA PHE A 33 1.53 10.31 5.98
C PHE A 33 1.79 10.55 4.51
N SER A 34 2.78 11.38 4.13
CA SER A 34 3.15 11.56 2.73
C SER A 34 3.97 10.39 2.17
N ASN A 35 4.84 9.79 2.99
CA ASN A 35 5.82 8.81 2.56
C ASN A 35 5.22 7.61 1.81
N THR A 36 4.11 7.05 2.28
CA THR A 36 3.45 5.91 1.62
C THR A 36 3.07 6.23 0.18
N LEU A 37 2.49 7.41 -0.06
CA LEU A 37 2.07 7.84 -1.39
C LEU A 37 3.25 8.18 -2.31
N GLU A 38 4.32 8.74 -1.75
CA GLU A 38 5.47 9.19 -2.53
C GLU A 38 6.40 8.07 -2.93
N THR A 39 6.64 7.10 -2.03
CA THR A 39 7.75 6.16 -2.15
C THR A 39 7.33 4.71 -2.39
N THR A 40 6.14 4.30 -1.96
CA THR A 40 5.77 2.88 -1.93
C THR A 40 4.69 2.47 -2.91
N LEU A 41 3.88 3.42 -3.40
CA LEU A 41 2.78 3.12 -4.32
C LEU A 41 3.22 3.07 -5.78
N LYS A 42 2.71 2.07 -6.48
CA LYS A 42 2.78 1.94 -7.94
C LYS A 42 1.39 1.69 -8.48
N VAL A 43 0.93 2.56 -9.36
CA VAL A 43 -0.34 2.39 -10.07
C VAL A 43 -0.05 1.77 -11.43
N HIS A 44 -0.70 0.65 -11.73
CA HIS A 44 -0.55 -0.06 -13.00
C HIS A 44 -1.59 0.42 -14.01
N ASP A 45 -1.33 0.18 -15.30
CA ASP A 45 -2.22 0.58 -16.41
C ASP A 45 -3.61 -0.08 -16.33
N ASP A 46 -3.72 -1.25 -15.69
CA ASP A 46 -4.98 -1.94 -15.44
C ASP A 46 -5.80 -1.35 -14.28
N GLY A 47 -5.33 -0.26 -13.69
CA GLY A 47 -5.96 0.42 -12.56
C GLY A 47 -5.79 -0.30 -11.22
N THR A 48 -4.93 -1.33 -11.14
CA THR A 48 -4.52 -1.91 -9.85
C THR A 48 -3.43 -1.08 -9.21
N THR A 49 -3.37 -1.13 -7.88
CA THR A 49 -2.33 -0.47 -7.09
C THR A 49 -1.50 -1.52 -6.36
N PHE A 50 -0.20 -1.51 -6.62
CA PHE A 50 0.79 -2.29 -5.88
C PHE A 50 1.44 -1.41 -4.82
N LEU A 51 1.67 -1.96 -3.62
CA LEU A 51 2.25 -1.23 -2.52
C LEU A 51 3.45 -2.01 -1.96
N LEU A 52 4.63 -1.43 -2.08
CA LEU A 52 5.84 -1.95 -1.44
C LEU A 52 5.69 -1.88 0.08
N THR A 53 5.90 -2.99 0.76
CA THR A 53 5.73 -3.08 2.21
C THR A 53 7.06 -3.28 2.92
N GLY A 54 7.41 -2.34 3.81
CA GLY A 54 8.68 -2.39 4.53
C GLY A 54 9.89 -2.23 3.61
N ASP A 55 10.91 -3.06 3.84
CA ASP A 55 12.21 -3.04 3.18
C ASP A 55 12.38 -4.10 2.08
N ILE A 56 11.30 -4.77 1.69
CA ILE A 56 11.30 -5.80 0.66
C ILE A 56 10.62 -5.32 -0.64
N PRO A 57 11.04 -5.78 -1.81
CA PRO A 57 10.41 -5.44 -3.09
C PRO A 57 9.13 -6.28 -3.35
N ALA A 58 8.28 -6.41 -2.35
CA ALA A 58 7.07 -7.23 -2.38
C ALA A 58 5.93 -6.54 -1.61
N MET A 59 4.72 -7.07 -1.80
CA MET A 59 3.51 -6.58 -1.14
C MET A 59 2.98 -7.63 -0.17
N TRP A 60 3.05 -7.36 1.13
CA TRP A 60 2.34 -8.09 2.16
C TRP A 60 0.86 -7.69 2.15
N LEU A 61 -0.04 -8.66 2.20
CA LEU A 61 -1.48 -8.37 2.20
C LEU A 61 -1.92 -7.59 3.43
N ARG A 62 -1.51 -8.04 4.62
CA ARG A 62 -1.82 -7.36 5.89
C ARG A 62 -1.23 -5.96 5.95
N ASP A 63 0.05 -5.84 5.64
CA ASP A 63 0.78 -4.59 5.80
C ASP A 63 0.32 -3.53 4.80
N SER A 64 0.04 -3.92 3.56
CA SER A 64 -0.51 -3.01 2.55
C SER A 64 -1.88 -2.46 2.95
N THR A 65 -2.71 -3.28 3.59
CA THR A 65 -3.99 -2.84 4.15
C THR A 65 -3.78 -1.82 5.27
N ALA A 66 -2.86 -2.10 6.21
CA ALA A 66 -2.57 -1.20 7.33
C ALA A 66 -2.02 0.15 6.86
N GLN A 67 -1.11 0.14 5.86
CA GLN A 67 -0.51 1.36 5.31
C GLN A 67 -1.53 2.24 4.57
N MET A 68 -2.53 1.66 3.90
CA MET A 68 -3.56 2.44 3.20
C MET A 68 -4.75 2.84 4.05
N ARG A 69 -4.95 2.21 5.21
CA ARG A 69 -6.08 2.50 6.10
C ARG A 69 -6.20 3.97 6.52
N PRO A 70 -5.12 4.72 6.84
CA PRO A 70 -5.21 6.13 7.21
C PRO A 70 -5.84 7.03 6.13
N TYR A 71 -5.72 6.66 4.85
CA TYR A 71 -6.27 7.45 3.74
C TYR A 71 -7.77 7.25 3.51
N LEU A 72 -8.40 6.28 4.18
CA LEU A 72 -9.85 6.06 4.08
C LEU A 72 -10.67 7.31 4.45
N VAL A 73 -10.16 8.13 5.37
CA VAL A 73 -10.83 9.39 5.79
C VAL A 73 -10.98 10.39 4.64
N LEU A 74 -10.16 10.26 3.59
CA LEU A 74 -10.18 11.12 2.42
C LEU A 74 -10.95 10.52 1.25
N ALA A 75 -11.14 9.20 1.23
CA ALA A 75 -11.69 8.46 0.09
C ALA A 75 -13.14 8.84 -0.26
N GLU A 76 -13.90 9.34 0.69
CA GLU A 76 -15.26 9.82 0.44
C GLU A 76 -15.28 11.06 -0.45
N LYS A 77 -14.32 11.97 -0.24
CA LYS A 77 -14.27 13.29 -0.86
C LYS A 77 -13.24 13.41 -1.98
N ASP A 78 -12.33 12.46 -2.10
CA ASP A 78 -11.25 12.44 -3.10
C ASP A 78 -11.32 11.17 -3.96
N GLU A 79 -11.68 11.35 -5.23
CA GLU A 79 -11.79 10.26 -6.19
C GLU A 79 -10.43 9.60 -6.48
N ALA A 80 -9.35 10.37 -6.50
CA ALA A 80 -8.01 9.82 -6.74
C ALA A 80 -7.60 8.88 -5.61
N ILE A 81 -7.81 9.28 -4.34
CA ILE A 81 -7.57 8.42 -3.18
C ILE A 81 -8.47 7.18 -3.19
N ARG A 82 -9.76 7.36 -3.50
CA ARG A 82 -10.70 6.24 -3.63
C ARG A 82 -10.24 5.23 -4.68
N ASN A 83 -9.77 5.71 -5.83
CA ASN A 83 -9.28 4.86 -6.92
C ASN A 83 -8.00 4.11 -6.53
N LEU A 84 -7.07 4.74 -5.81
CA LEU A 84 -5.89 4.08 -5.26
C LEU A 84 -6.25 2.92 -4.33
N ILE A 85 -7.18 3.18 -3.39
CA ILE A 85 -7.63 2.16 -2.43
C ILE A 85 -8.37 1.02 -3.16
N ALA A 86 -9.27 1.35 -4.09
CA ALA A 86 -9.97 0.36 -4.89
C ALA A 86 -8.99 -0.47 -5.76
N GLY A 87 -7.96 0.16 -6.30
CA GLY A 87 -6.89 -0.50 -7.03
C GLY A 87 -6.10 -1.47 -6.16
N LEU A 88 -5.80 -1.08 -4.92
CA LEU A 88 -5.15 -1.96 -3.95
C LEU A 88 -6.02 -3.18 -3.62
N VAL A 89 -7.30 -2.97 -3.34
CA VAL A 89 -8.23 -4.09 -3.06
C VAL A 89 -8.30 -5.04 -4.24
N ARG A 90 -8.39 -4.54 -5.49
CA ARG A 90 -8.36 -5.39 -6.69
C ARG A 90 -7.06 -6.21 -6.76
N LYS A 91 -5.91 -5.60 -6.48
CA LYS A 91 -4.61 -6.30 -6.47
C LYS A 91 -4.55 -7.37 -5.38
N GLN A 92 -5.03 -7.08 -4.18
CA GLN A 92 -5.12 -8.04 -3.09
C GLN A 92 -6.03 -9.23 -3.45
N MET A 93 -7.20 -8.97 -4.05
CA MET A 93 -8.12 -10.03 -4.51
C MET A 93 -7.48 -10.90 -5.60
N TYR A 94 -6.74 -10.30 -6.52
CA TYR A 94 -5.97 -11.03 -7.52
C TYR A 94 -4.97 -12.00 -6.84
N TYR A 95 -4.19 -11.53 -5.87
CA TYR A 95 -3.22 -12.35 -5.16
C TYR A 95 -3.85 -13.46 -4.32
N ILE A 96 -4.97 -13.17 -3.64
CA ILE A 96 -5.72 -14.18 -2.86
C ILE A 96 -6.25 -15.28 -3.79
N ASN A 97 -6.66 -14.95 -5.01
CA ASN A 97 -7.08 -15.93 -6.00
C ASN A 97 -5.91 -16.75 -6.58
N LEU A 98 -4.69 -16.20 -6.59
CA LEU A 98 -3.48 -16.96 -6.96
C LEU A 98 -3.13 -18.01 -5.90
N ASP A 99 -3.00 -17.59 -4.64
CA ASP A 99 -2.75 -18.46 -3.49
C ASP A 99 -3.30 -17.85 -2.21
N PRO A 100 -4.44 -18.36 -1.67
CA PRO A 100 -5.07 -17.79 -0.47
C PRO A 100 -4.27 -18.03 0.82
N TYR A 101 -3.20 -18.82 0.77
CA TYR A 101 -2.34 -19.11 1.91
C TYR A 101 -1.00 -18.37 1.89
N ALA A 102 -0.71 -17.65 0.81
CA ALA A 102 0.51 -16.84 0.75
C ALA A 102 0.35 -15.51 1.50
N ASN A 103 1.44 -15.03 2.04
CA ASN A 103 1.48 -13.85 2.90
C ASN A 103 1.90 -12.59 2.12
N ALA A 104 2.89 -12.74 1.22
CA ALA A 104 3.46 -11.66 0.44
C ALA A 104 3.66 -12.08 -1.01
N PHE A 105 3.53 -11.11 -1.91
CA PHE A 105 3.55 -11.34 -3.35
C PHE A 105 4.48 -10.37 -4.07
N ASN A 106 5.09 -10.87 -5.14
CA ASN A 106 5.86 -10.09 -6.10
C ASN A 106 4.94 -9.20 -6.96
N GLU A 107 5.47 -8.10 -7.46
CA GLU A 107 4.76 -7.23 -8.39
C GLU A 107 4.41 -7.94 -9.72
N SER A 108 5.29 -8.86 -10.14
CA SER A 108 5.15 -9.70 -11.34
C SER A 108 5.61 -11.14 -11.07
N GLU A 109 5.42 -12.03 -12.02
CA GLU A 109 5.96 -13.39 -11.99
C GLU A 109 7.48 -13.37 -12.21
N ASN A 110 8.24 -13.03 -11.17
CA ASN A 110 9.70 -12.85 -11.25
C ASN A 110 10.52 -13.84 -10.41
N PHE A 111 9.87 -14.77 -9.70
CA PHE A 111 10.51 -15.78 -8.87
C PHE A 111 11.43 -15.22 -7.76
N ALA A 112 11.21 -13.98 -7.34
CA ALA A 112 11.92 -13.41 -6.20
C ALA A 112 11.34 -13.87 -4.87
N GLY A 113 12.14 -13.75 -3.79
CA GLY A 113 11.71 -14.05 -2.42
C GLY A 113 12.08 -15.46 -1.95
N HIS A 114 11.28 -16.00 -1.05
CA HIS A 114 11.55 -17.28 -0.38
C HIS A 114 11.16 -18.46 -1.28
N GLN A 115 12.04 -18.83 -2.21
CA GLN A 115 11.79 -19.85 -3.20
C GLN A 115 11.67 -21.27 -2.63
N SER A 116 12.02 -21.48 -1.35
CA SER A 116 11.76 -22.69 -0.60
C SER A 116 10.31 -22.84 -0.16
N ASP A 117 9.54 -21.75 -0.16
CA ASP A 117 8.13 -21.78 0.18
C ASP A 117 7.33 -22.44 -0.96
N HIS A 118 6.55 -23.45 -0.62
CA HIS A 118 5.84 -24.24 -1.60
C HIS A 118 4.40 -23.78 -1.80
N THR A 119 3.98 -23.67 -3.06
CA THR A 119 2.59 -23.52 -3.42
C THR A 119 2.11 -24.72 -4.23
N ASN A 120 0.90 -25.19 -3.96
CA ASN A 120 0.24 -26.22 -4.76
C ASN A 120 -0.45 -25.64 -6.01
N PHE A 121 -0.47 -24.32 -6.16
CA PHE A 121 -1.12 -23.62 -7.25
C PHE A 121 -0.08 -23.24 -8.32
N ASN A 122 -0.10 -23.93 -9.47
CA ASN A 122 0.87 -23.69 -10.53
C ASN A 122 0.83 -22.24 -11.05
N SER A 123 -0.34 -21.61 -11.08
CA SER A 123 -0.52 -20.22 -11.48
C SER A 123 0.09 -19.20 -10.51
N ALA A 124 0.40 -19.61 -9.29
CA ALA A 124 0.99 -18.73 -8.28
C ALA A 124 2.53 -18.78 -8.26
N LYS A 125 3.13 -19.78 -8.91
CA LYS A 125 4.60 -19.89 -8.99
C LYS A 125 5.22 -18.65 -9.59
N GLY A 126 6.25 -18.14 -8.94
CA GLY A 126 6.92 -16.91 -9.35
C GLY A 126 6.28 -15.63 -8.82
N TRP A 127 5.01 -15.67 -8.43
CA TRP A 127 4.31 -14.54 -7.81
C TRP A 127 4.50 -14.46 -6.30
N ILE A 128 4.85 -15.58 -5.63
CA ILE A 128 4.92 -15.66 -4.18
C ILE A 128 6.28 -15.19 -3.68
N TRP A 129 6.27 -14.17 -2.82
CA TRP A 129 7.44 -13.77 -2.05
C TRP A 129 7.60 -14.62 -0.79
N GLU A 130 6.53 -14.81 -0.03
CA GLU A 130 6.51 -15.60 1.20
C GLU A 130 5.17 -16.30 1.41
N ARG A 131 5.24 -17.57 1.85
CA ARG A 131 4.10 -18.42 2.20
C ARG A 131 4.44 -19.24 3.43
N LYS A 132 3.77 -18.97 4.58
CA LYS A 132 3.94 -19.68 5.86
C LYS A 132 2.60 -20.06 6.45
#